data_fdddd949c0544af793a65816e9768833
#
_entry.id   fdddd949c0544af793a65816e9768833
#
_cell.length_a   1.000
_cell.length_b   1.000
_cell.length_c   1.000
_cell.angle_alpha   90.00
_cell.angle_beta   90.00
_cell.angle_gamma   90.00
#
_symmetry.space_group_name_H-M   'P 1'
#
loop_
_entity.id
_entity.type
_entity.pdbx_description
1 polymer ?
#
loop_
_entity_poly.entity_id
_entity_poly.type
_entity_poly.pdbx_seq_one_letter_code
_entity_poly.pdbx_strand_id
1 'polypeptide(L)'
;MRRLPALSLLACLLLAACDRAPAPAGTETPVPAADPAQAVLGASQRFAALRSFHAELEVLGAPQRVRSAMDFVAPDRFRVETPAGPQTIIGDTLFLQADGAIRQVPAPPGLLEQWRNLLPADALPADLKAEDLGSQALDGVETRHYRLRGNQPGERLEYWVDAQGLPRQIVRSGSSNGRSFQLRLRYSRFNDPALRVDLP
;
A
#
# COMPACT_ATOMS: atom_id res chain seq x y z
N MET A 1 60.44 51.20 36.39
CA MET A 1 61.66 51.57 35.65
C MET A 1 61.86 50.61 34.48
N ARG A 2 62.17 51.20 33.28
CA ARG A 2 62.60 50.56 32.02
C ARG A 2 61.46 49.84 31.21
N ARG A 3 60.86 50.58 30.27
CA ARG A 3 61.27 51.04 28.91
C ARG A 3 61.33 49.86 27.91
N LEU A 4 60.38 49.93 26.96
CA LEU A 4 60.20 49.43 25.57
C LEU A 4 61.54 49.30 24.74
N PRO A 5 61.58 48.66 23.57
CA PRO A 5 60.70 48.99 22.43
C PRO A 5 60.25 47.82 21.51
N ALA A 6 59.26 48.17 20.73
CA ALA A 6 58.71 47.75 19.46
C ALA A 6 59.68 47.12 18.45
N LEU A 7 59.14 46.12 17.72
CA LEU A 7 59.52 45.96 16.31
C LEU A 7 58.30 45.37 15.52
N SER A 8 57.87 46.22 14.59
CA SER A 8 56.87 45.89 13.57
C SER A 8 57.44 44.91 12.57
N LEU A 9 56.70 43.92 12.25
CA LEU A 9 56.89 43.12 11.01
C LEU A 9 55.56 43.03 10.27
N LEU A 10 55.48 43.76 9.16
CA LEU A 10 54.42 43.83 8.17
C LEU A 10 54.60 42.64 7.28
N ALA A 11 53.69 41.63 7.37
CA ALA A 11 53.62 40.52 6.44
C ALA A 11 52.40 40.67 5.54
N CYS A 12 52.62 41.05 4.29
CA CYS A 12 51.61 41.06 3.22
C CYS A 12 51.21 39.61 2.92
N LEU A 13 50.01 39.24 3.28
CA LEU A 13 49.35 38.00 2.78
C LEU A 13 48.62 38.32 1.48
N LEU A 14 49.14 37.86 0.37
CA LEU A 14 48.49 37.82 -0.94
C LEU A 14 47.34 36.81 -0.86
N LEU A 15 46.10 37.30 -0.86
CA LEU A 15 44.88 36.50 -1.06
C LEU A 15 44.80 36.10 -2.53
N ALA A 16 45.21 34.88 -2.86
CA ALA A 16 44.88 34.25 -4.12
C ALA A 16 43.41 33.86 -4.06
N ALA A 17 42.55 34.68 -4.66
CA ALA A 17 41.16 34.32 -4.95
C ALA A 17 41.16 33.23 -6.03
N CYS A 18 40.98 31.99 -5.62
CA CYS A 18 40.60 30.92 -6.58
C CYS A 18 39.16 31.14 -7.03
N ASP A 19 39.01 31.71 -8.18
CA ASP A 19 37.77 31.75 -8.94
C ASP A 19 37.37 30.30 -9.26
N ARG A 20 36.57 29.71 -8.38
CA ARG A 20 35.99 28.40 -8.62
C ARG A 20 34.74 28.63 -9.45
N ALA A 21 34.85 28.47 -10.77
CA ALA A 21 33.71 28.46 -11.66
C ALA A 21 32.66 27.46 -11.12
N PRO A 22 31.38 27.84 -11.05
CA PRO A 22 30.35 26.89 -10.67
C PRO A 22 30.36 25.74 -11.68
N ALA A 23 30.52 24.51 -11.18
CA ALA A 23 30.37 23.32 -12.00
C ALA A 23 29.00 23.36 -12.69
N PRO A 24 28.91 23.06 -13.98
CA PRO A 24 27.61 22.98 -14.63
C PRO A 24 26.72 22.02 -13.84
N ALA A 25 25.54 22.52 -13.44
CA ALA A 25 24.51 21.69 -12.83
C ALA A 25 24.32 20.47 -13.75
N GLY A 26 24.72 19.29 -13.26
CA GLY A 26 24.51 18.05 -13.98
C GLY A 26 23.04 17.99 -14.33
N THR A 27 22.75 17.91 -15.61
CA THR A 27 21.42 17.61 -16.10
C THR A 27 21.12 16.19 -15.59
N GLU A 28 20.45 16.08 -14.45
CA GLU A 28 19.92 14.81 -14.00
C GLU A 28 18.99 14.33 -15.11
N THR A 29 19.43 13.33 -15.84
CA THR A 29 18.60 12.65 -16.81
C THR A 29 17.38 12.14 -16.03
N PRO A 30 16.15 12.53 -16.36
CA PRO A 30 14.98 12.06 -15.64
C PRO A 30 14.99 10.54 -15.70
N VAL A 31 15.09 9.88 -14.54
CA VAL A 31 14.87 8.43 -14.46
C VAL A 31 13.47 8.22 -15.03
N PRO A 32 13.31 7.38 -16.07
CA PRO A 32 11.99 7.14 -16.66
C PRO A 32 11.03 6.77 -15.53
N ALA A 33 9.95 7.51 -15.41
CA ALA A 33 8.90 7.16 -14.45
C ALA A 33 8.47 5.72 -14.76
N ALA A 34 8.49 4.85 -13.75
CA ALA A 34 8.08 3.47 -13.94
C ALA A 34 6.66 3.47 -14.54
N ASP A 35 6.42 2.60 -15.53
CA ASP A 35 5.10 2.43 -16.13
C ASP A 35 4.06 2.19 -15.01
N PRO A 36 3.00 3.01 -14.90
CA PRO A 36 2.01 2.88 -13.84
C PRO A 36 1.36 1.50 -13.79
N ALA A 37 1.13 0.85 -14.93
CA ALA A 37 0.59 -0.51 -14.99
C ALA A 37 1.58 -1.53 -14.40
N GLN A 38 2.87 -1.41 -14.71
CA GLN A 38 3.93 -2.24 -14.11
C GLN A 38 4.03 -2.03 -12.60
N ALA A 39 3.91 -0.80 -12.13
CA ALA A 39 3.96 -0.48 -10.71
C ALA A 39 2.82 -1.15 -9.93
N VAL A 40 1.59 -1.07 -10.45
CA VAL A 40 0.40 -1.69 -9.83
C VAL A 40 0.47 -3.22 -9.89
N LEU A 41 0.88 -3.79 -11.03
CA LEU A 41 1.07 -5.23 -11.15
C LEU A 41 2.14 -5.76 -10.18
N GLY A 42 3.28 -5.07 -10.10
CA GLY A 42 4.34 -5.40 -9.16
C GLY A 42 3.89 -5.31 -7.68
N ALA A 43 3.06 -4.31 -7.35
CA ALA A 43 2.49 -4.18 -6.01
C ALA A 43 1.54 -5.35 -5.68
N SER A 44 0.70 -5.76 -6.63
CA SER A 44 -0.20 -6.91 -6.46
C SER A 44 0.56 -8.22 -6.29
N GLN A 45 1.63 -8.43 -7.06
CA GLN A 45 2.49 -9.62 -6.95
C GLN A 45 3.20 -9.67 -5.58
N ARG A 46 3.77 -8.53 -5.12
CA ARG A 46 4.38 -8.46 -3.78
C ARG A 46 3.37 -8.71 -2.66
N PHE A 47 2.16 -8.20 -2.80
CA PHE A 47 1.09 -8.44 -1.85
C PHE A 47 0.72 -9.93 -1.79
N ALA A 48 0.56 -10.61 -2.92
CA ALA A 48 0.29 -12.04 -2.98
C ALA A 48 1.40 -12.91 -2.34
N ALA A 49 2.64 -12.43 -2.31
CA ALA A 49 3.78 -13.10 -1.69
C ALA A 49 3.90 -12.87 -0.17
N LEU A 50 3.07 -12.03 0.44
CA LEU A 50 3.10 -11.78 1.88
C LEU A 50 2.79 -13.03 2.69
N ARG A 51 3.47 -13.18 3.82
CA ARG A 51 3.21 -14.25 4.80
C ARG A 51 2.12 -13.87 5.80
N SER A 52 1.92 -12.57 6.04
CA SER A 52 0.83 -12.08 6.87
C SER A 52 0.53 -10.62 6.56
N PHE A 53 -0.72 -10.23 6.80
CA PHE A 53 -1.15 -8.84 6.79
C PHE A 53 -2.43 -8.65 7.61
N HIS A 54 -2.67 -7.42 8.03
CA HIS A 54 -3.95 -6.95 8.54
C HIS A 54 -4.62 -6.08 7.48
N ALA A 55 -5.93 -6.23 7.31
CA ALA A 55 -6.74 -5.40 6.43
C ALA A 55 -7.99 -4.89 7.12
N GLU A 56 -8.33 -3.63 6.86
CA GLU A 56 -9.60 -3.02 7.23
C GLU A 56 -10.42 -2.75 5.98
N LEU A 57 -11.65 -3.25 5.98
CA LEU A 57 -12.63 -3.05 4.92
C LEU A 57 -13.69 -2.06 5.37
N GLU A 58 -13.97 -1.06 4.55
CA GLU A 58 -15.06 -0.13 4.75
C GLU A 58 -15.91 -0.02 3.47
N VAL A 59 -17.22 -0.25 3.61
CA VAL A 59 -18.19 -0.07 2.52
C VAL A 59 -18.95 1.24 2.74
N LEU A 60 -18.87 2.14 1.77
CA LEU A 60 -19.51 3.44 1.74
C LEU A 60 -20.58 3.47 0.62
N GLY A 61 -21.63 4.25 0.81
CA GLY A 61 -22.74 4.35 -0.16
C GLY A 61 -23.82 3.30 0.00
N ALA A 62 -23.67 2.34 0.94
CA ALA A 62 -24.76 1.49 1.40
C ALA A 62 -25.65 2.26 2.41
N PRO A 63 -26.88 1.79 2.71
CA PRO A 63 -27.74 2.41 3.72
C PRO A 63 -27.07 2.52 5.08
N GLN A 64 -26.15 1.59 5.39
CA GLN A 64 -25.34 1.58 6.59
C GLN A 64 -23.86 1.41 6.19
N ARG A 65 -22.98 2.17 6.89
CA ARG A 65 -21.55 1.96 6.78
C ARG A 65 -21.19 0.59 7.37
N VAL A 66 -20.64 -0.29 6.56
CA VAL A 66 -20.16 -1.60 7.00
C VAL A 66 -18.66 -1.52 7.17
N ARG A 67 -18.17 -1.99 8.31
CA ARG A 67 -16.74 -2.16 8.59
C ARG A 67 -16.47 -3.60 8.96
N SER A 68 -15.37 -4.11 8.46
CA SER A 68 -14.83 -5.42 8.79
C SER A 68 -13.32 -5.32 8.91
N ALA A 69 -12.73 -6.14 9.76
CA ALA A 69 -11.29 -6.29 9.85
C ALA A 69 -10.92 -7.72 9.48
N MET A 70 -9.74 -7.91 8.91
CA MET A 70 -9.26 -9.21 8.48
C MET A 70 -7.78 -9.36 8.80
N ASP A 71 -7.41 -10.48 9.40
CA ASP A 71 -6.05 -10.94 9.55
C ASP A 71 -5.79 -12.12 8.64
N PHE A 72 -4.69 -12.08 7.92
CA PHE A 72 -4.19 -13.18 7.10
C PHE A 72 -2.87 -13.70 7.63
N VAL A 73 -2.71 -15.02 7.67
CA VAL A 73 -1.45 -15.72 7.94
C VAL A 73 -1.32 -16.89 6.96
N ALA A 74 -0.25 -16.85 6.19
CA ALA A 74 0.04 -17.90 5.20
C ALA A 74 0.18 -19.30 5.85
N PRO A 75 -0.16 -20.37 5.11
CA PRO A 75 -0.52 -20.32 3.70
C PRO A 75 -2.01 -19.97 3.47
N ASP A 76 -2.90 -20.26 4.43
CA ASP A 76 -4.34 -20.40 4.19
C ASP A 76 -5.20 -20.03 5.41
N ARG A 77 -4.72 -19.18 6.31
CA ARG A 77 -5.44 -18.81 7.54
C ARG A 77 -5.94 -17.38 7.46
N PHE A 78 -7.25 -17.20 7.65
CA PHE A 78 -7.90 -15.90 7.70
C PHE A 78 -8.80 -15.81 8.93
N ARG A 79 -8.78 -14.66 9.59
CA ARG A 79 -9.77 -14.29 10.59
C ARG A 79 -10.42 -12.99 10.15
N VAL A 80 -11.74 -12.99 10.05
CA VAL A 80 -12.54 -11.85 9.61
C VAL A 80 -13.50 -11.47 10.72
N GLU A 81 -13.41 -10.24 11.20
CA GLU A 81 -14.37 -9.65 12.12
C GLU A 81 -15.47 -8.96 11.31
N THR A 82 -16.68 -9.42 11.43
CA THR A 82 -17.86 -8.86 10.74
C THR A 82 -18.92 -8.42 11.74
N PRO A 83 -19.87 -7.56 11.36
CA PRO A 83 -21.00 -7.21 12.22
C PRO A 83 -21.84 -8.41 12.68
N ALA A 84 -21.79 -9.53 11.94
CA ALA A 84 -22.49 -10.78 12.27
C ALA A 84 -21.68 -11.71 13.19
N GLY A 85 -20.46 -11.31 13.58
CA GLY A 85 -19.55 -12.08 14.41
C GLY A 85 -18.27 -12.49 13.68
N PRO A 86 -17.30 -13.06 14.43
CA PRO A 86 -16.03 -13.50 13.86
C PRO A 86 -16.21 -14.74 12.99
N GLN A 87 -15.44 -14.77 11.92
CA GLN A 87 -15.32 -15.91 11.00
C GLN A 87 -13.84 -16.26 10.88
N THR A 88 -13.52 -17.55 10.96
CA THR A 88 -12.14 -18.02 10.77
C THR A 88 -12.12 -19.03 9.62
N ILE A 89 -11.15 -18.91 8.73
CA ILE A 89 -10.93 -19.87 7.65
C ILE A 89 -9.54 -20.46 7.83
N ILE A 90 -9.45 -21.79 7.79
CA ILE A 90 -8.21 -22.54 7.85
C ILE A 90 -8.29 -23.62 6.79
N GLY A 91 -7.45 -23.53 5.76
CA GLY A 91 -7.55 -24.39 4.59
C GLY A 91 -8.93 -24.26 3.93
N ASP A 92 -9.58 -25.39 3.73
CA ASP A 92 -10.90 -25.46 3.09
C ASP A 92 -12.08 -25.40 4.09
N THR A 93 -11.83 -25.05 5.35
CA THR A 93 -12.85 -25.04 6.40
C THR A 93 -13.12 -23.62 6.88
N LEU A 94 -14.38 -23.21 6.85
CA LEU A 94 -14.90 -21.98 7.41
C LEU A 94 -15.56 -22.26 8.76
N PHE A 95 -15.09 -21.61 9.81
CA PHE A 95 -15.62 -21.62 11.16
C PHE A 95 -16.45 -20.37 11.39
N LEU A 96 -17.73 -20.54 11.65
CA LEU A 96 -18.67 -19.47 11.95
C LEU A 96 -18.98 -19.49 13.44
N GLN A 97 -18.74 -18.39 14.13
CA GLN A 97 -19.12 -18.21 15.53
C GLN A 97 -20.43 -17.43 15.62
N ALA A 98 -21.48 -18.09 16.14
CA ALA A 98 -22.77 -17.46 16.40
C ALA A 98 -23.38 -18.06 17.67
N ASP A 99 -23.96 -17.21 18.51
CA ASP A 99 -24.72 -17.63 19.73
C ASP A 99 -23.93 -18.56 20.66
N GLY A 100 -22.62 -18.37 20.77
CA GLY A 100 -21.73 -19.19 21.61
C GLY A 100 -21.41 -20.57 21.02
N ALA A 101 -21.88 -20.88 19.82
CA ALA A 101 -21.57 -22.13 19.11
C ALA A 101 -20.64 -21.87 17.92
N ILE A 102 -19.81 -22.88 17.60
CA ILE A 102 -18.94 -22.88 16.42
C ILE A 102 -19.53 -23.88 15.42
N ARG A 103 -19.82 -23.39 14.22
CA ARG A 103 -20.20 -24.22 13.08
C ARG A 103 -19.04 -24.31 12.10
N GLN A 104 -18.78 -25.51 11.62
CA GLN A 104 -17.80 -25.77 10.57
C GLN A 104 -18.56 -26.07 9.26
N VAL A 105 -18.19 -25.35 8.22
CA VAL A 105 -18.73 -25.55 6.87
C VAL A 105 -17.57 -25.50 5.86
N PRO A 106 -17.70 -26.12 4.69
CA PRO A 106 -16.71 -25.94 3.63
C PRO A 106 -16.58 -24.46 3.25
N ALA A 107 -15.34 -23.97 3.10
CA ALA A 107 -15.10 -22.65 2.57
C ALA A 107 -15.53 -22.58 1.10
N PRO A 108 -16.15 -21.50 0.64
CA PRO A 108 -16.46 -21.34 -0.78
C PRO A 108 -15.22 -21.46 -1.65
N PRO A 109 -15.27 -22.21 -2.76
CA PRO A 109 -14.12 -22.30 -3.66
C PRO A 109 -13.64 -20.94 -4.16
N GLY A 110 -12.34 -20.73 -4.21
CA GLY A 110 -11.74 -19.48 -4.71
C GLY A 110 -11.83 -18.28 -3.78
N LEU A 111 -12.42 -18.41 -2.58
CA LEU A 111 -12.57 -17.28 -1.64
C LEU A 111 -11.23 -16.74 -1.18
N LEU A 112 -10.29 -17.62 -0.86
CA LEU A 112 -8.97 -17.24 -0.35
C LEU A 112 -8.12 -16.58 -1.44
N GLU A 113 -8.17 -17.12 -2.65
CA GLU A 113 -7.49 -16.54 -3.82
C GLU A 113 -8.04 -15.15 -4.12
N GLN A 114 -9.34 -14.95 -4.05
CA GLN A 114 -9.99 -13.67 -4.29
C GLN A 114 -9.55 -12.59 -3.28
N TRP A 115 -9.27 -12.97 -2.05
CA TRP A 115 -8.80 -12.04 -1.01
C TRP A 115 -7.30 -11.76 -1.10
N ARG A 116 -6.52 -12.68 -1.65
CA ARG A 116 -5.08 -12.52 -1.84
C ARG A 116 -4.70 -11.88 -3.16
N ASN A 117 -5.51 -12.07 -4.19
CA ASN A 117 -5.22 -11.55 -5.52
C ASN A 117 -6.02 -10.25 -5.75
N LEU A 118 -5.30 -9.14 -5.73
CA LEU A 118 -5.88 -7.81 -5.91
C LEU A 118 -6.22 -7.51 -7.38
N LEU A 119 -5.62 -8.25 -8.28
CA LEU A 119 -5.85 -8.24 -9.73
C LEU A 119 -6.04 -9.67 -10.23
N PRO A 120 -6.64 -9.89 -11.41
CA PRO A 120 -6.65 -11.19 -12.06
C PRO A 120 -5.24 -11.77 -12.16
N ALA A 121 -5.09 -13.07 -11.92
CA ALA A 121 -3.78 -13.74 -11.89
C ALA A 121 -3.04 -13.68 -13.25
N ASP A 122 -3.79 -13.57 -14.33
CA ASP A 122 -3.35 -13.47 -15.73
C ASP A 122 -3.28 -12.01 -16.23
N ALA A 123 -3.50 -11.01 -15.36
CA ALA A 123 -3.43 -9.62 -15.76
C ALA A 123 -2.03 -9.25 -16.29
N LEU A 124 -1.99 -8.71 -17.49
CA LEU A 124 -0.77 -8.20 -18.11
C LEU A 124 -0.72 -6.68 -18.05
N PRO A 125 0.46 -6.06 -18.02
CA PRO A 125 0.58 -4.60 -18.00
C PRO A 125 -0.14 -3.93 -19.18
N ALA A 126 -0.15 -4.58 -20.35
CA ALA A 126 -0.82 -4.08 -21.55
C ALA A 126 -2.36 -3.98 -21.38
N ASP A 127 -2.94 -4.79 -20.49
CA ASP A 127 -4.38 -4.83 -20.24
C ASP A 127 -4.79 -3.77 -19.19
N LEU A 128 -3.83 -3.28 -18.41
CA LEU A 128 -4.06 -2.34 -17.33
C LEU A 128 -3.93 -0.90 -17.84
N LYS A 129 -5.03 -0.18 -17.89
CA LYS A 129 -5.03 1.27 -18.18
C LYS A 129 -4.83 2.03 -16.88
N ALA A 130 -3.57 2.17 -16.46
CA ALA A 130 -3.19 2.85 -15.24
C ALA A 130 -2.71 4.28 -15.50
N GLU A 131 -3.07 5.18 -14.59
CA GLU A 131 -2.66 6.58 -14.54
C GLU A 131 -1.93 6.81 -13.22
N ASP A 132 -0.80 7.51 -13.26
CA ASP A 132 -0.09 7.95 -12.07
C ASP A 132 -0.60 9.33 -11.64
N LEU A 133 -1.15 9.41 -10.44
CA LEU A 133 -1.70 10.63 -9.86
C LEU A 133 -0.71 11.37 -8.93
N GLY A 134 0.54 10.88 -8.84
CA GLY A 134 1.58 11.50 -8.03
C GLY A 134 1.69 10.92 -6.61
N SER A 135 2.50 11.60 -5.79
CA SER A 135 2.73 11.22 -4.40
C SER A 135 1.63 11.74 -3.49
N GLN A 136 1.24 10.93 -2.51
CA GLN A 136 0.27 11.28 -1.48
C GLN A 136 0.63 10.63 -0.15
N ALA A 137 0.60 11.37 0.95
CA ALA A 137 0.73 10.80 2.28
C ALA A 137 -0.59 10.14 2.70
N LEU A 138 -0.51 8.89 3.18
CA LEU A 138 -1.62 8.12 3.72
C LEU A 138 -1.25 7.65 5.13
N ASP A 139 -1.97 8.14 6.14
CA ASP A 139 -1.71 7.82 7.56
C ASP A 139 -0.21 8.00 7.96
N GLY A 140 0.44 9.06 7.44
CA GLY A 140 1.85 9.37 7.70
C GLY A 140 2.87 8.58 6.86
N VAL A 141 2.41 7.68 6.00
CA VAL A 141 3.25 6.94 5.05
C VAL A 141 3.17 7.60 3.68
N GLU A 142 4.32 7.91 3.09
CA GLU A 142 4.36 8.39 1.71
C GLU A 142 4.03 7.26 0.75
N THR A 143 3.10 7.52 -0.16
CA THR A 143 2.63 6.55 -1.15
C THR A 143 2.56 7.18 -2.53
N ARG A 144 2.66 6.37 -3.57
CA ARG A 144 2.33 6.73 -4.94
C ARG A 144 0.90 6.32 -5.24
N HIS A 145 0.11 7.26 -5.76
CA HIS A 145 -1.30 7.04 -6.05
C HIS A 145 -1.50 6.72 -7.52
N TYR A 146 -2.13 5.58 -7.80
CA TYR A 146 -2.44 5.12 -9.15
C TYR A 146 -3.94 4.94 -9.32
N ARG A 147 -4.46 5.24 -10.51
CA ARG A 147 -5.83 5.00 -10.89
C ARG A 147 -5.89 4.04 -12.08
N LEU A 148 -6.72 3.01 -11.96
CA LEU A 148 -7.04 2.10 -13.05
C LEU A 148 -8.51 2.28 -13.45
N ARG A 149 -8.81 2.07 -14.72
CA ARG A 149 -10.20 1.92 -15.16
C ARG A 149 -10.65 0.51 -14.80
N GLY A 150 -11.84 0.41 -14.19
CA GLY A 150 -12.46 -0.88 -13.93
C GLY A 150 -13.02 -1.51 -15.21
N ASN A 151 -13.46 -2.76 -15.09
CA ASN A 151 -13.99 -3.54 -16.21
C ASN A 151 -15.41 -3.10 -16.63
N GLN A 152 -16.11 -2.34 -15.77
CA GLN A 152 -17.45 -1.85 -16.06
C GLN A 152 -17.44 -0.34 -16.28
N PRO A 153 -18.34 0.21 -17.10
CA PRO A 153 -18.48 1.64 -17.29
C PRO A 153 -18.69 2.35 -15.94
N GLY A 154 -17.87 3.36 -15.67
CA GLY A 154 -17.93 4.14 -14.41
C GLY A 154 -17.25 3.49 -13.22
N GLU A 155 -16.77 2.27 -13.32
CA GLU A 155 -15.96 1.63 -12.29
C GLU A 155 -14.53 2.18 -12.29
N ARG A 156 -14.00 2.43 -11.08
CA ARG A 156 -12.63 2.90 -10.85
C ARG A 156 -11.99 2.07 -9.76
N LEU A 157 -10.71 1.82 -9.93
CA LEU A 157 -9.87 1.13 -8.96
C LEU A 157 -8.66 2.01 -8.69
N GLU A 158 -8.44 2.38 -7.46
CA GLU A 158 -7.34 3.26 -7.07
C GLU A 158 -6.43 2.54 -6.07
N TYR A 159 -5.11 2.70 -6.25
CA TYR A 159 -4.06 2.09 -5.44
C TYR A 159 -3.16 3.14 -4.84
N TRP A 160 -2.86 3.02 -3.56
CA TRP A 160 -1.80 3.75 -2.88
C TRP A 160 -0.69 2.78 -2.53
N VAL A 161 0.44 2.93 -3.17
CA VAL A 161 1.59 2.01 -3.08
C VAL A 161 2.73 2.71 -2.36
N ASP A 162 3.28 2.08 -1.32
CA ASP A 162 4.39 2.63 -0.55
C ASP A 162 5.76 2.44 -1.23
N ALA A 163 6.82 2.98 -0.61
CA ALA A 163 8.19 2.88 -1.12
C ALA A 163 8.73 1.43 -1.21
N GLN A 164 8.14 0.49 -0.48
CA GLN A 164 8.44 -0.94 -0.57
C GLN A 164 7.70 -1.63 -1.72
N GLY A 165 6.83 -0.89 -2.40
CA GLY A 165 5.98 -1.39 -3.47
C GLY A 165 4.82 -2.24 -2.96
N LEU A 166 4.36 -2.01 -1.72
CA LEU A 166 3.20 -2.68 -1.15
C LEU A 166 1.97 -1.76 -1.17
N PRO A 167 0.78 -2.28 -1.49
CA PRO A 167 -0.44 -1.49 -1.45
C PRO A 167 -0.83 -1.20 0.01
N ARG A 168 -0.95 0.09 0.35
CA ARG A 168 -1.45 0.55 1.66
C ARG A 168 -2.94 0.76 1.67
N GLN A 169 -3.47 1.16 0.53
CA GLN A 169 -4.91 1.33 0.35
C GLN A 169 -5.32 0.97 -1.07
N ILE A 170 -6.50 0.36 -1.19
CA ILE A 170 -7.20 0.16 -2.44
C ILE A 170 -8.60 0.71 -2.28
N VAL A 171 -9.06 1.48 -3.26
CA VAL A 171 -10.44 1.98 -3.31
C VAL A 171 -11.06 1.55 -4.62
N ARG A 172 -12.14 0.80 -4.53
CA ARG A 172 -13.00 0.46 -5.67
C ARG A 172 -14.28 1.28 -5.58
N SER A 173 -14.62 1.99 -6.62
CA SER A 173 -15.86 2.75 -6.70
C SER A 173 -16.59 2.43 -7.99
N GLY A 174 -17.91 2.49 -7.93
CA GLY A 174 -18.76 2.19 -9.07
C GLY A 174 -20.24 2.41 -8.77
N SER A 175 -21.08 1.86 -9.61
CA SER A 175 -22.53 1.89 -9.43
C SER A 175 -23.09 0.48 -9.59
N SER A 176 -24.00 0.08 -8.71
CA SER A 176 -24.74 -1.16 -8.80
C SER A 176 -26.22 -0.88 -8.56
N ASN A 177 -27.08 -1.31 -9.49
CA ASN A 177 -28.51 -1.07 -9.44
C ASN A 177 -28.88 0.43 -9.28
N GLY A 178 -28.13 1.31 -9.98
CA GLY A 178 -28.32 2.76 -9.93
C GLY A 178 -27.84 3.44 -8.64
N ARG A 179 -27.22 2.71 -7.71
CA ARG A 179 -26.67 3.25 -6.48
C ARG A 179 -25.14 3.24 -6.53
N SER A 180 -24.53 4.37 -6.22
CA SER A 180 -23.08 4.46 -6.10
C SER A 180 -22.60 3.73 -4.86
N PHE A 181 -21.48 3.02 -4.98
CA PHE A 181 -20.79 2.40 -3.86
C PHE A 181 -19.30 2.75 -3.90
N GLN A 182 -18.67 2.70 -2.74
CA GLN A 182 -17.23 2.73 -2.59
C GLN A 182 -16.81 1.67 -1.58
N LEU A 183 -15.88 0.84 -1.97
CA LEU A 183 -15.22 -0.15 -1.14
C LEU A 183 -13.80 0.33 -0.88
N ARG A 184 -13.43 0.52 0.38
CA ARG A 184 -12.09 0.90 0.79
C ARG A 184 -11.45 -0.23 1.57
N LEU A 185 -10.27 -0.65 1.15
CA LEU A 185 -9.41 -1.61 1.82
C LEU A 185 -8.14 -0.89 2.25
N ARG A 186 -7.77 -0.99 3.52
CA ARG A 186 -6.50 -0.51 4.07
C ARG A 186 -5.69 -1.67 4.57
N TYR A 187 -4.40 -1.68 4.29
CA TYR A 187 -3.51 -2.77 4.64
C TYR A 187 -2.39 -2.30 5.55
N SER A 188 -2.07 -3.13 6.53
CA SER A 188 -1.02 -2.87 7.52
C SER A 188 -0.42 -4.18 8.04
N ARG A 189 0.54 -4.09 8.95
CA ARG A 189 1.16 -5.24 9.63
C ARG A 189 1.69 -6.31 8.68
N PHE A 190 2.31 -5.89 7.58
CA PHE A 190 2.87 -6.79 6.57
C PHE A 190 4.00 -7.64 7.17
N ASN A 191 3.91 -8.96 7.01
CA ASN A 191 4.85 -9.94 7.51
C ASN A 191 5.14 -9.81 9.03
N ASP A 192 4.17 -9.30 9.80
CA ASP A 192 4.28 -9.16 11.24
C ASP A 192 4.32 -10.56 11.91
N PRO A 193 5.42 -10.93 12.60
CA PRO A 193 5.52 -12.23 13.23
C PRO A 193 4.60 -12.40 14.45
N ALA A 194 4.01 -11.31 14.95
CA ALA A 194 3.04 -11.35 16.04
C ALA A 194 1.60 -11.62 15.57
N LEU A 195 1.35 -11.51 14.24
CA LEU A 195 0.02 -11.81 13.70
C LEU A 195 -0.24 -13.32 13.77
N ARG A 196 -1.37 -13.72 14.35
CA ARG A 196 -1.78 -15.11 14.51
C ARG A 196 -3.24 -15.27 14.13
N VAL A 197 -3.53 -16.41 13.51
CA VAL A 197 -4.90 -16.89 13.28
C VAL A 197 -4.97 -18.30 13.83
N ASP A 198 -5.57 -18.44 14.99
CA ASP A 198 -5.74 -19.71 15.69
C ASP A 198 -7.12 -20.31 15.39
N LEU A 199 -7.28 -21.61 15.69
CA LEU A 199 -8.59 -22.26 15.70
C LEU A 199 -9.49 -21.56 16.73
N PRO A 200 -10.75 -21.28 16.41
CA PRO A 200 -11.69 -20.67 17.32
C PRO A 200 -12.14 -21.61 18.43
#